data_6d90ed6327ca46c2a97a438d96f3630a
#
_entry.id   6d90ed6327ca46c2a97a438d96f3630a
#
_cell.length_a   1.000
_cell.length_b   1.000
_cell.length_c   1.000
_cell.angle_alpha   90.00
_cell.angle_beta   90.00
_cell.angle_gamma   90.00
#
_symmetry.space_group_name_H-M   'P 1'
#
loop_
_entity.id
_entity.type
_entity.pdbx_description
1 polymer ?
#
loop_
_entity_poly.entity_id
_entity_poly.type
_entity_poly.pdbx_seq_one_letter_code
_entity_poly.pdbx_strand_id
1 'polypeptide(L)'
;MSIPTDLTQQVFEFRGVDDLFVAEVTKDDETGYACSTPIRLAPVAEVSKSVDTSSESHYYDNLPLIVIQGEGDDTIALTVAPPELERLAFIIGKSFDGDTGMMVDSPKVDKYYALMYRTKGNDGKYRYVSRLKGKFSIPDDTSATEDNGTTANNQSITFTGIYTTYKFTKGQYVGGVWEKAAAKGIVVDTRYNKADVSTFFSAVQTPDTIQTTAVVDVTGVSLAPATVSLAPTESAQLVPTVLPANATDKCVSYGSSDSLVATVDESGKVTAVAAGTATITVTTTDGSFTDTCAVTVGE
;
A
#
# COMPACT_ATOMS: atom_id res chain seq x y z
N MET A 1 8.74 -10.12 -17.16
CA MET A 1 7.67 -10.28 -16.15
C MET A 1 6.55 -11.04 -16.81
N SER A 2 6.29 -12.30 -16.46
CA SER A 2 5.17 -13.07 -17.03
C SER A 2 3.87 -12.58 -16.42
N ILE A 3 2.90 -12.28 -17.26
CA ILE A 3 1.53 -11.96 -16.83
C ILE A 3 0.93 -13.27 -16.28
N PRO A 4 0.40 -13.30 -15.04
CA PRO A 4 -0.28 -14.48 -14.54
C PRO A 4 -1.47 -14.83 -15.45
N THR A 5 -1.63 -16.10 -15.78
CA THR A 5 -2.73 -16.60 -16.62
C THR A 5 -4.01 -16.90 -15.85
N ASP A 6 -3.95 -16.87 -14.51
CA ASP A 6 -5.11 -17.05 -13.65
C ASP A 6 -5.80 -15.71 -13.38
N LEU A 7 -6.91 -15.49 -14.06
CA LEU A 7 -7.72 -14.26 -13.92
C LEU A 7 -8.41 -14.16 -12.56
N THR A 8 -8.59 -15.26 -11.83
CA THR A 8 -9.26 -15.24 -10.52
C THR A 8 -8.41 -14.55 -9.44
N GLN A 9 -7.08 -14.55 -9.59
CA GLN A 9 -6.15 -13.86 -8.70
C GLN A 9 -5.93 -12.37 -9.06
N GLN A 10 -6.47 -11.89 -10.18
CA GLN A 10 -6.26 -10.54 -10.69
C GLN A 10 -7.39 -9.56 -10.34
N VAL A 11 -8.53 -10.04 -9.87
CA VAL A 11 -9.65 -9.15 -9.51
C VAL A 11 -9.38 -8.49 -8.18
N PHE A 12 -9.04 -7.21 -8.24
CA PHE A 12 -8.79 -6.37 -7.07
C PHE A 12 -9.76 -5.19 -7.07
N GLU A 13 -10.55 -5.08 -6.00
CA GLU A 13 -11.46 -3.97 -5.79
C GLU A 13 -11.00 -3.13 -4.59
N PHE A 14 -11.01 -1.82 -4.75
CA PHE A 14 -10.87 -0.92 -3.61
C PHE A 14 -12.21 -0.82 -2.88
N ARG A 15 -12.19 -1.01 -1.54
CA ARG A 15 -13.39 -1.00 -0.69
C ARG A 15 -13.38 0.11 0.35
N GLY A 16 -12.37 0.94 0.39
CA GLY A 16 -12.29 2.02 1.35
C GLY A 16 -11.10 2.91 1.12
N VAL A 17 -11.18 4.11 1.67
CA VAL A 17 -10.09 5.08 1.75
C VAL A 17 -9.98 5.54 3.19
N ASP A 18 -8.77 5.69 3.69
CA ASP A 18 -8.50 6.16 5.03
C ASP A 18 -7.17 6.94 5.12
N ASP A 19 -6.88 7.48 6.32
CA ASP A 19 -5.63 8.15 6.64
C ASP A 19 -5.25 9.29 5.68
N LEU A 20 -6.13 10.30 5.60
CA LEU A 20 -5.88 11.50 4.82
C LEU A 20 -4.97 12.46 5.57
N PHE A 21 -3.74 12.66 5.05
CA PHE A 21 -2.72 13.54 5.61
C PHE A 21 -2.30 14.60 4.60
N VAL A 22 -1.89 15.76 5.12
CA VAL A 22 -1.38 16.89 4.33
C VAL A 22 -0.11 17.44 4.98
N ALA A 23 0.80 17.97 4.15
CA ALA A 23 2.00 18.66 4.59
C ALA A 23 2.26 19.87 3.71
N GLU A 24 2.79 20.96 4.27
CA GLU A 24 3.23 22.11 3.48
C GLU A 24 4.54 21.77 2.76
N VAL A 25 4.63 22.09 1.47
CA VAL A 25 5.88 22.00 0.71
C VAL A 25 6.72 23.22 1.05
N THR A 26 7.77 23.02 1.83
CA THR A 26 8.66 24.09 2.33
C THR A 26 9.81 24.37 1.37
N LYS A 27 10.14 23.41 0.51
CA LYS A 27 11.17 23.53 -0.51
C LYS A 27 10.82 22.69 -1.74
N ASP A 28 10.92 23.27 -2.92
CA ASP A 28 10.82 22.57 -4.20
C ASP A 28 11.56 23.37 -5.29
N ASP A 29 12.86 23.16 -5.37
CA ASP A 29 13.76 23.81 -6.33
C ASP A 29 14.75 22.79 -6.92
N GLU A 30 15.68 23.22 -7.76
CA GLU A 30 16.69 22.35 -8.38
C GLU A 30 17.61 21.66 -7.37
N THR A 31 17.71 22.19 -6.14
CA THR A 31 18.63 21.71 -5.09
C THR A 31 17.97 20.74 -4.11
N GLY A 32 16.64 20.66 -4.09
CA GLY A 32 15.95 19.71 -3.20
C GLY A 32 14.44 19.90 -3.12
N TYR A 33 13.84 18.90 -2.48
CA TYR A 33 12.43 18.86 -2.12
C TYR A 33 12.29 18.56 -0.63
N ALA A 34 11.47 19.35 0.08
CA ALA A 34 11.18 19.16 1.50
C ALA A 34 9.75 19.59 1.84
N CYS A 35 9.18 18.94 2.84
CA CYS A 35 7.87 19.25 3.39
C CYS A 35 7.92 19.40 4.90
N SER A 36 6.93 20.06 5.48
CA SER A 36 6.65 20.03 6.90
C SER A 36 6.25 18.62 7.37
N THR A 37 6.22 18.40 8.68
CA THR A 37 5.62 17.18 9.24
C THR A 37 4.16 17.05 8.80
N PRO A 38 3.75 15.87 8.28
CA PRO A 38 2.37 15.66 7.88
C PRO A 38 1.40 15.74 9.05
N ILE A 39 0.25 16.35 8.81
CA ILE A 39 -0.86 16.40 9.76
C ILE A 39 -2.07 15.68 9.17
N ARG A 40 -2.85 15.01 10.00
CA ARG A 40 -4.11 14.41 9.57
C ARG A 40 -5.13 15.50 9.28
N LEU A 41 -5.68 15.56 8.06
CA LEU A 41 -6.61 16.62 7.66
C LEU A 41 -7.98 16.41 8.30
N ALA A 42 -8.64 15.32 7.95
CA ALA A 42 -9.98 14.95 8.41
C ALA A 42 -10.25 13.47 8.11
N PRO A 43 -11.29 12.87 8.72
CA PRO A 43 -11.84 11.60 8.24
C PRO A 43 -12.35 11.75 6.80
N VAL A 44 -11.96 10.83 5.93
CA VAL A 44 -12.27 10.87 4.50
C VAL A 44 -13.34 9.83 4.17
N ALA A 45 -14.33 10.24 3.40
CA ALA A 45 -15.38 9.36 2.88
C ALA A 45 -15.08 8.89 1.45
N GLU A 46 -14.53 9.79 0.62
CA GLU A 46 -14.25 9.49 -0.78
C GLU A 46 -13.05 10.29 -1.29
N VAL A 47 -12.26 9.65 -2.17
CA VAL A 47 -11.20 10.31 -2.95
C VAL A 47 -11.38 9.90 -4.40
N SER A 48 -11.58 10.89 -5.26
CA SER A 48 -11.70 10.71 -6.71
C SER A 48 -10.59 11.48 -7.42
N LYS A 49 -9.88 10.83 -8.34
CA LYS A 49 -8.81 11.44 -9.12
C LYS A 49 -9.17 11.46 -10.59
N SER A 50 -9.07 12.61 -11.22
CA SER A 50 -9.04 12.79 -12.66
C SER A 50 -7.74 13.43 -13.12
N VAL A 51 -7.38 13.22 -14.37
CA VAL A 51 -6.19 13.80 -15.00
C VAL A 51 -6.66 14.53 -16.25
N ASP A 52 -6.25 15.77 -16.39
CA ASP A 52 -6.50 16.49 -17.62
C ASP A 52 -5.58 15.93 -18.71
N THR A 53 -6.15 15.37 -19.76
CA THR A 53 -5.42 14.84 -20.90
C THR A 53 -5.80 15.59 -22.16
N SER A 54 -4.79 16.01 -22.92
CA SER A 54 -4.98 16.53 -24.27
C SER A 54 -4.47 15.52 -25.30
N SER A 55 -5.18 15.38 -26.40
CA SER A 55 -4.74 14.54 -27.51
C SER A 55 -4.93 15.32 -28.80
N GLU A 56 -3.85 15.51 -29.53
CA GLU A 56 -3.84 16.19 -30.83
C GLU A 56 -3.32 15.24 -31.91
N SER A 57 -4.12 15.07 -32.97
CA SER A 57 -3.74 14.23 -34.11
C SER A 57 -3.27 15.11 -35.27
N HIS A 58 -2.05 14.86 -35.73
CA HIS A 58 -1.51 15.49 -36.91
C HIS A 58 -1.71 14.62 -38.14
N TYR A 59 -2.31 15.19 -39.18
CA TYR A 59 -2.66 14.49 -40.41
C TYR A 59 -1.64 14.83 -41.51
N TYR A 60 -1.13 13.79 -42.17
CA TYR A 60 -0.32 13.88 -43.37
C TYR A 60 -0.93 12.95 -44.43
N ASP A 61 -1.03 13.41 -45.66
CA ASP A 61 -1.67 12.68 -46.78
C ASP A 61 -3.08 12.18 -46.43
N ASN A 62 -3.84 13.00 -45.68
CA ASN A 62 -5.19 12.67 -45.18
C ASN A 62 -5.26 11.48 -44.18
N LEU A 63 -4.11 11.03 -43.63
CA LEU A 63 -4.04 10.00 -42.62
C LEU A 63 -3.48 10.56 -41.31
N PRO A 64 -4.04 10.14 -40.14
CA PRO A 64 -3.45 10.51 -38.86
C PRO A 64 -2.15 9.73 -38.65
N LEU A 65 -1.01 10.36 -38.84
CA LEU A 65 0.31 9.73 -38.71
C LEU A 65 0.94 9.94 -37.33
N ILE A 66 0.60 11.03 -36.65
CA ILE A 66 1.17 11.38 -35.35
C ILE A 66 0.02 11.76 -34.41
N VAL A 67 0.00 11.15 -33.22
CA VAL A 67 -0.87 11.55 -32.12
C VAL A 67 0.01 12.02 -30.98
N ILE A 68 -0.11 13.30 -30.62
CA ILE A 68 0.58 13.88 -29.45
C ILE A 68 -0.39 13.85 -28.29
N GLN A 69 -0.02 13.16 -27.21
CA GLN A 69 -0.78 13.15 -25.97
C GLN A 69 -0.04 13.98 -24.92
N GLY A 70 -0.73 14.94 -24.33
CA GLY A 70 -0.28 15.72 -23.18
C GLY A 70 -0.95 15.24 -21.91
N GLU A 71 -0.20 15.15 -20.82
CA GLU A 71 -0.72 14.92 -19.47
C GLU A 71 -0.67 16.25 -18.71
N GLY A 72 -1.85 16.78 -18.34
CA GLY A 72 -2.02 18.01 -17.57
C GLY A 72 -2.02 17.75 -16.06
N ASP A 73 -2.68 18.62 -15.32
CA ASP A 73 -2.73 18.56 -13.87
C ASP A 73 -3.62 17.41 -13.34
N ASP A 74 -3.32 16.94 -12.15
CA ASP A 74 -4.13 15.96 -11.43
C ASP A 74 -5.21 16.69 -10.60
N THR A 75 -6.47 16.52 -10.91
CA THR A 75 -7.58 17.02 -10.07
C THR A 75 -8.06 15.91 -9.15
N ILE A 76 -7.95 16.14 -7.84
CA ILE A 76 -8.35 15.18 -6.80
C ILE A 76 -9.47 15.79 -5.98
N ALA A 77 -10.66 15.24 -6.11
CA ALA A 77 -11.81 15.60 -5.29
C ALA A 77 -11.84 14.74 -4.03
N LEU A 78 -11.95 15.39 -2.88
CA LEU A 78 -11.98 14.80 -1.55
C LEU A 78 -13.34 15.07 -0.92
N THR A 79 -14.07 14.03 -0.53
CA THR A 79 -15.25 14.15 0.32
C THR A 79 -14.84 13.78 1.74
N VAL A 80 -14.87 14.74 2.65
CA VAL A 80 -14.36 14.61 4.02
C VAL A 80 -15.39 15.05 5.03
N ALA A 81 -15.31 14.55 6.27
CA ALA A 81 -15.95 15.19 7.39
C ALA A 81 -15.37 16.61 7.54
N PRO A 82 -16.16 17.63 7.96
CA PRO A 82 -15.66 18.99 8.11
C PRO A 82 -14.35 19.01 8.92
N PRO A 83 -13.25 19.53 8.36
CA PRO A 83 -11.99 19.64 9.09
C PRO A 83 -12.13 20.61 10.26
N GLU A 84 -11.32 20.45 11.28
CA GLU A 84 -11.14 21.47 12.32
C GLU A 84 -10.71 22.79 11.67
N LEU A 85 -11.18 23.92 12.22
CA LEU A 85 -10.96 25.24 11.64
C LEU A 85 -9.48 25.58 11.43
N GLU A 86 -8.62 25.14 12.35
CA GLU A 86 -7.18 25.26 12.24
C GLU A 86 -6.63 24.55 11.00
N ARG A 87 -7.05 23.30 10.78
CA ARG A 87 -6.63 22.49 9.63
C ARG A 87 -7.17 23.01 8.31
N LEU A 88 -8.40 23.52 8.36
CA LEU A 88 -8.99 24.21 7.21
C LEU A 88 -8.18 25.47 6.86
N ALA A 89 -7.90 26.34 7.84
CA ALA A 89 -7.08 27.53 7.67
C ALA A 89 -5.68 27.17 7.10
N PHE A 90 -5.08 26.10 7.60
CA PHE A 90 -3.77 25.63 7.12
C PHE A 90 -3.80 25.32 5.62
N ILE A 91 -4.76 24.51 5.13
CA ILE A 91 -4.78 24.10 3.71
C ILE A 91 -5.19 25.20 2.75
N ILE A 92 -6.02 26.18 3.19
CA ILE A 92 -6.44 27.31 2.36
C ILE A 92 -5.52 28.53 2.48
N GLY A 93 -4.49 28.45 3.34
CA GLY A 93 -3.49 29.52 3.54
C GLY A 93 -4.02 30.76 4.24
N LYS A 94 -4.95 30.59 5.18
CA LYS A 94 -5.46 31.66 6.04
C LYS A 94 -4.83 31.62 7.44
N SER A 95 -4.95 32.73 8.16
CA SER A 95 -4.44 32.85 9.52
C SER A 95 -5.44 32.28 10.52
N PHE A 96 -4.92 31.47 11.45
CA PHE A 96 -5.67 30.92 12.58
C PHE A 96 -5.02 31.36 13.89
N ASP A 97 -5.82 31.82 14.83
CA ASP A 97 -5.41 32.17 16.19
C ASP A 97 -5.83 31.03 17.15
N GLY A 98 -4.84 30.29 17.65
CA GLY A 98 -5.06 29.17 18.54
C GLY A 98 -5.56 29.54 19.93
N ASP A 99 -5.34 30.78 20.37
CA ASP A 99 -5.77 31.24 21.69
C ASP A 99 -7.28 31.56 21.72
N THR A 100 -7.80 32.08 20.63
CA THR A 100 -9.21 32.46 20.49
C THR A 100 -10.03 31.47 19.67
N GLY A 101 -9.39 30.56 18.92
CA GLY A 101 -10.05 29.68 17.97
C GLY A 101 -10.56 30.38 16.71
N MET A 102 -10.08 31.60 16.43
CA MET A 102 -10.56 32.44 15.34
C MET A 102 -9.75 32.23 14.08
N MET A 103 -10.42 31.98 12.96
CA MET A 103 -9.84 32.09 11.62
C MET A 103 -10.17 33.47 11.03
N VAL A 104 -9.12 34.19 10.60
CA VAL A 104 -9.28 35.51 9.98
C VAL A 104 -9.46 35.31 8.46
N ASP A 105 -10.53 35.86 7.91
CA ASP A 105 -10.79 35.88 6.47
C ASP A 105 -9.94 36.95 5.76
N SER A 106 -8.61 36.79 5.86
CA SER A 106 -7.60 37.61 5.21
C SER A 106 -7.27 37.10 3.82
N PRO A 107 -6.57 37.89 2.99
CA PRO A 107 -6.02 37.36 1.75
C PRO A 107 -5.18 36.10 2.01
N LYS A 108 -5.39 35.04 1.20
CA LYS A 108 -4.68 33.78 1.38
C LYS A 108 -3.19 33.94 1.10
N VAL A 109 -2.35 33.27 1.89
CA VAL A 109 -0.96 33.06 1.58
C VAL A 109 -0.84 31.90 0.59
N ASP A 110 -0.21 32.12 -0.54
CA ASP A 110 -0.09 31.15 -1.61
C ASP A 110 0.98 30.11 -1.25
N LYS A 111 0.54 28.89 -0.92
CA LYS A 111 1.38 27.78 -0.49
C LYS A 111 1.09 26.54 -1.33
N TYR A 112 2.08 25.67 -1.42
CA TYR A 112 1.92 24.33 -1.99
C TYR A 112 1.87 23.28 -0.89
N TYR A 113 1.13 22.22 -1.16
CA TYR A 113 0.94 21.13 -0.21
C TYR A 113 1.20 19.79 -0.89
N ALA A 114 1.64 18.83 -0.08
CA ALA A 114 1.62 17.42 -0.39
C ALA A 114 0.38 16.78 0.23
N LEU A 115 -0.22 15.82 -0.47
CA LEU A 115 -1.41 15.08 -0.05
C LEU A 115 -1.09 13.59 0.02
N MET A 116 -1.41 12.95 1.15
CA MET A 116 -1.21 11.51 1.32
C MET A 116 -2.49 10.83 1.81
N TYR A 117 -2.75 9.63 1.30
CA TYR A 117 -3.86 8.78 1.74
C TYR A 117 -3.56 7.32 1.39
N ARG A 118 -4.36 6.41 1.92
CA ARG A 118 -4.32 5.01 1.49
C ARG A 118 -5.71 4.50 1.13
N THR A 119 -5.74 3.52 0.25
CA THR A 119 -6.96 2.80 -0.12
C THR A 119 -6.82 1.33 0.25
N LYS A 120 -7.89 0.74 0.78
CA LYS A 120 -7.95 -0.66 1.19
C LYS A 120 -8.56 -1.51 0.09
N GLY A 121 -7.93 -2.65 -0.21
CA GLY A 121 -8.46 -3.65 -1.12
C GLY A 121 -9.36 -4.68 -0.44
N ASN A 122 -10.08 -5.44 -1.25
CA ASN A 122 -10.91 -6.56 -0.82
C ASN A 122 -10.08 -7.72 -0.22
N ASP A 123 -8.79 -7.79 -0.56
CA ASP A 123 -7.79 -8.75 -0.07
C ASP A 123 -7.12 -8.34 1.27
N GLY A 124 -7.57 -7.22 1.86
CA GLY A 124 -6.99 -6.66 3.09
C GLY A 124 -5.65 -5.93 2.90
N LYS A 125 -5.12 -5.88 1.68
CA LYS A 125 -3.92 -5.11 1.36
C LYS A 125 -4.26 -3.66 1.08
N TYR A 126 -3.23 -2.80 1.07
CA TYR A 126 -3.37 -1.36 0.92
C TYR A 126 -2.57 -0.83 -0.26
N ARG A 127 -3.10 0.23 -0.83
CA ARG A 127 -2.36 1.09 -1.76
C ARG A 127 -2.19 2.46 -1.10
N TYR A 128 -0.94 2.84 -0.92
CA TYR A 128 -0.52 4.12 -0.35
C TYR A 128 -0.24 5.09 -1.47
N VAL A 129 -0.75 6.30 -1.35
CA VAL A 129 -0.62 7.36 -2.36
C VAL A 129 -0.02 8.59 -1.70
N SER A 130 1.03 9.15 -2.31
CA SER A 130 1.59 10.44 -1.97
C SER A 130 1.60 11.34 -3.21
N ARG A 131 0.92 12.48 -3.14
CA ARG A 131 0.97 13.57 -4.14
C ARG A 131 1.89 14.64 -3.62
N LEU A 132 2.90 14.98 -4.38
CA LEU A 132 4.05 15.72 -3.86
C LEU A 132 3.85 17.23 -3.86
N LYS A 133 3.08 17.77 -4.82
CA LYS A 133 2.88 19.21 -4.94
C LYS A 133 1.52 19.53 -5.53
N GLY A 134 0.82 20.43 -4.90
CA GLY A 134 -0.46 20.93 -5.40
C GLY A 134 -1.03 22.01 -4.50
N LYS A 135 -2.23 22.46 -4.85
CA LYS A 135 -2.97 23.49 -4.11
C LYS A 135 -4.36 23.00 -3.82
N PHE A 136 -4.89 23.41 -2.66
CA PHE A 136 -6.27 23.21 -2.32
C PHE A 136 -7.12 24.38 -2.82
N SER A 137 -8.33 24.07 -3.34
CA SER A 137 -9.36 25.07 -3.53
C SER A 137 -9.94 25.46 -2.17
N ILE A 138 -10.50 26.68 -2.08
CA ILE A 138 -11.34 27.05 -0.95
C ILE A 138 -12.63 26.25 -1.09
N PRO A 139 -12.99 25.40 -0.11
CA PRO A 139 -14.23 24.64 -0.19
C PRO A 139 -15.46 25.55 -0.06
N ASP A 140 -16.54 25.15 -0.70
CA ASP A 140 -17.84 25.78 -0.47
C ASP A 140 -18.33 25.46 0.95
N ASP A 141 -18.82 26.48 1.65
CA ASP A 141 -19.39 26.35 2.99
C ASP A 141 -20.90 26.27 2.88
N THR A 142 -21.49 25.15 3.26
CA THR A 142 -22.95 24.95 3.28
C THR A 142 -23.38 24.63 4.70
N SER A 143 -24.23 25.51 5.25
CA SER A 143 -24.84 25.27 6.56
C SER A 143 -26.32 24.96 6.37
N ALA A 144 -26.80 23.86 6.92
CA ALA A 144 -28.19 23.48 6.93
C ALA A 144 -28.72 23.48 8.37
N THR A 145 -30.01 23.79 8.54
CA THR A 145 -30.70 23.62 9.83
C THR A 145 -30.77 22.14 10.19
N GLU A 146 -30.62 21.84 11.49
CA GLU A 146 -30.86 20.51 12.02
C GLU A 146 -32.33 20.11 11.76
N ASP A 147 -32.51 18.96 11.11
CA ASP A 147 -33.78 18.30 10.94
C ASP A 147 -33.78 16.95 11.65
N ASN A 148 -34.90 16.24 11.62
CA ASN A 148 -35.00 14.89 12.21
C ASN A 148 -34.17 13.82 11.45
N GLY A 149 -33.43 14.21 10.44
CA GLY A 149 -32.56 13.34 9.66
C GLY A 149 -31.12 13.33 10.18
N THR A 150 -30.42 12.19 10.03
CA THR A 150 -29.01 12.02 10.37
C THR A 150 -28.10 12.25 9.15
N THR A 151 -28.41 13.21 8.30
CA THR A 151 -27.61 13.50 7.10
C THR A 151 -26.29 14.15 7.52
N ALA A 152 -25.19 13.48 7.29
CA ALA A 152 -23.85 14.03 7.56
C ALA A 152 -23.54 15.16 6.56
N ASN A 153 -23.18 16.34 7.07
CA ASN A 153 -22.67 17.45 6.26
C ASN A 153 -21.21 17.18 5.89
N ASN A 154 -20.99 16.44 4.81
CA ASN A 154 -19.65 16.25 4.27
C ASN A 154 -19.22 17.49 3.49
N GLN A 155 -17.92 17.81 3.58
CA GLN A 155 -17.33 18.92 2.83
C GLN A 155 -16.55 18.37 1.62
N SER A 156 -16.74 19.02 0.46
CA SER A 156 -15.98 18.72 -0.74
C SER A 156 -14.78 19.67 -0.86
N ILE A 157 -13.59 19.10 -0.96
CA ILE A 157 -12.33 19.84 -1.11
C ILE A 157 -11.64 19.35 -2.36
N THR A 158 -11.18 20.25 -3.22
CA THR A 158 -10.44 19.90 -4.42
C THR A 158 -8.95 20.18 -4.23
N PHE A 159 -8.12 19.20 -4.56
CA PHE A 159 -6.66 19.34 -4.63
C PHE A 159 -6.22 19.24 -6.08
N THR A 160 -5.53 20.26 -6.57
CA THR A 160 -4.93 20.28 -7.91
C THR A 160 -3.45 19.98 -7.80
N GLY A 161 -3.06 18.79 -8.25
CA GLY A 161 -1.69 18.29 -8.19
C GLY A 161 -0.91 18.58 -9.46
N ILE A 162 0.30 19.09 -9.31
CA ILE A 162 1.22 19.44 -10.39
C ILE A 162 2.57 18.72 -10.22
N TYR A 163 3.41 18.77 -11.25
CA TYR A 163 4.77 18.28 -11.14
C TYR A 163 5.62 19.11 -10.17
N THR A 164 6.54 18.45 -9.48
CA THR A 164 7.59 19.13 -8.70
C THR A 164 8.59 19.83 -9.61
N THR A 165 9.27 20.86 -9.10
CA THR A 165 10.42 21.47 -9.76
C THR A 165 11.66 20.58 -9.60
N TYR A 166 11.81 20.00 -8.41
CA TYR A 166 12.88 19.04 -8.12
C TYR A 166 12.71 17.76 -8.95
N LYS A 167 13.86 17.27 -9.46
CA LYS A 167 13.93 16.01 -10.22
C LYS A 167 14.48 14.91 -9.34
N PHE A 168 13.63 13.95 -8.99
CA PHE A 168 13.99 12.78 -8.20
C PHE A 168 14.87 11.83 -8.99
N THR A 169 15.78 11.14 -8.31
CA THR A 169 16.70 10.16 -8.92
C THR A 169 15.94 8.99 -9.54
N LYS A 170 14.84 8.57 -8.88
CA LYS A 170 13.92 7.55 -9.37
C LYS A 170 12.65 8.18 -9.97
N GLY A 171 12.80 9.25 -10.74
CA GLY A 171 11.66 10.00 -11.27
C GLY A 171 10.97 9.30 -12.43
N GLN A 172 11.73 8.63 -13.31
CA GLN A 172 11.21 7.91 -14.47
C GLN A 172 12.02 6.64 -14.72
N TYR A 173 11.35 5.55 -15.16
CA TYR A 173 11.99 4.28 -15.49
C TYR A 173 11.95 4.05 -17.00
N VAL A 174 13.10 4.17 -17.65
CA VAL A 174 13.23 4.07 -19.12
C VAL A 174 14.34 3.08 -19.47
N GLY A 175 14.04 2.16 -20.38
CA GLY A 175 15.04 1.21 -20.88
C GLY A 175 15.71 0.32 -19.82
N GLY A 176 15.07 0.09 -18.65
CA GLY A 176 15.62 -0.70 -17.57
C GLY A 176 16.39 0.12 -16.52
N VAL A 177 16.48 1.44 -16.66
CA VAL A 177 17.23 2.32 -15.77
C VAL A 177 16.32 3.42 -15.20
N TRP A 178 16.59 3.82 -13.96
CA TRP A 178 15.95 5.00 -13.36
C TRP A 178 16.66 6.27 -13.84
N GLU A 179 15.87 7.24 -14.30
CA GLU A 179 16.33 8.56 -14.75
C GLU A 179 15.76 9.66 -13.85
N LYS A 180 16.52 10.76 -13.75
CA LYS A 180 16.07 11.94 -13.02
C LYS A 180 14.90 12.61 -13.71
N ALA A 181 13.75 12.66 -13.04
CA ALA A 181 12.57 13.37 -13.54
C ALA A 181 11.76 14.00 -12.38
N ALA A 182 11.02 15.05 -12.73
CA ALA A 182 9.97 15.59 -11.86
C ALA A 182 8.86 14.57 -11.67
N ALA A 183 8.18 14.60 -10.54
CA ALA A 183 7.09 13.68 -10.23
C ALA A 183 5.88 14.44 -9.65
N LYS A 184 4.67 14.03 -10.00
CA LYS A 184 3.45 14.48 -9.34
C LYS A 184 3.20 13.73 -8.03
N GLY A 185 3.68 12.49 -7.95
CA GLY A 185 3.47 11.64 -6.77
C GLY A 185 3.98 10.24 -6.96
N ILE A 186 3.77 9.43 -5.93
CA ILE A 186 4.04 8.00 -5.93
C ILE A 186 2.81 7.22 -5.50
N VAL A 187 2.75 5.99 -5.94
CA VAL A 187 1.76 5.00 -5.51
C VAL A 187 2.51 3.73 -5.11
N VAL A 188 2.31 3.28 -3.88
CA VAL A 188 2.93 2.08 -3.33
C VAL A 188 1.84 1.05 -3.04
N ASP A 189 1.97 -0.14 -3.61
CA ASP A 189 0.99 -1.21 -3.46
C ASP A 189 1.60 -2.35 -2.63
N THR A 190 1.01 -2.60 -1.45
CA THR A 190 1.53 -3.61 -0.52
C THR A 190 1.31 -5.05 -0.97
N ARG A 191 0.58 -5.27 -2.06
CA ARG A 191 0.47 -6.61 -2.66
C ARG A 191 1.80 -7.14 -3.19
N TYR A 192 2.70 -6.24 -3.57
CA TYR A 192 4.05 -6.63 -4.00
C TYR A 192 4.98 -6.95 -2.83
N ASN A 193 4.57 -6.63 -1.58
CA ASN A 193 5.30 -6.91 -0.33
C ASN A 193 6.80 -6.54 -0.34
N LYS A 194 7.13 -5.42 -1.01
CA LYS A 194 8.54 -4.99 -1.20
C LYS A 194 8.87 -3.64 -0.59
N ALA A 195 7.88 -2.77 -0.42
CA ALA A 195 8.09 -1.44 0.14
C ALA A 195 7.81 -1.41 1.64
N ASP A 196 8.68 -0.76 2.40
CA ASP A 196 8.40 -0.44 3.80
C ASP A 196 7.46 0.77 3.87
N VAL A 197 6.27 0.53 4.39
CA VAL A 197 5.22 1.55 4.56
C VAL A 197 4.93 1.85 6.03
N SER A 198 5.72 1.31 6.97
CA SER A 198 5.51 1.46 8.40
C SER A 198 5.52 2.92 8.86
N THR A 199 6.31 3.75 8.21
CA THR A 199 6.46 5.18 8.49
C THR A 199 5.87 6.08 7.39
N PHE A 200 4.99 5.55 6.52
CA PHE A 200 4.53 6.27 5.32
C PHE A 200 3.93 7.65 5.63
N PHE A 201 3.17 7.76 6.71
CA PHE A 201 2.52 9.02 7.10
C PHE A 201 3.34 9.86 8.09
N SER A 202 4.53 9.41 8.51
CA SER A 202 5.41 10.17 9.41
C SER A 202 6.17 11.29 8.68
N ALA A 203 6.38 11.11 7.37
CA ALA A 203 6.99 12.10 6.48
C ALA A 203 6.42 11.92 5.07
N VAL A 204 6.46 12.98 4.25
CA VAL A 204 6.04 12.88 2.84
C VAL A 204 7.00 11.96 2.10
N GLN A 205 6.45 10.84 1.61
CA GLN A 205 7.22 9.87 0.85
C GLN A 205 7.36 10.29 -0.61
N THR A 206 8.58 10.17 -1.10
CA THR A 206 8.99 10.56 -2.47
C THR A 206 9.54 9.35 -3.22
N PRO A 207 9.77 9.43 -4.53
CA PRO A 207 10.42 8.35 -5.28
C PRO A 207 11.76 7.89 -4.69
N ASP A 208 12.51 8.81 -4.05
CA ASP A 208 13.85 8.53 -3.52
C ASP A 208 13.83 8.08 -2.05
N THR A 209 12.75 8.32 -1.29
CA THR A 209 12.68 8.00 0.15
C THR A 209 12.03 6.65 0.45
N ILE A 210 11.21 6.11 -0.47
CA ILE A 210 10.64 4.78 -0.29
C ILE A 210 11.75 3.74 -0.24
N GLN A 211 11.83 3.04 0.91
CA GLN A 211 12.75 1.95 1.13
C GLN A 211 12.08 0.60 0.83
N THR A 212 12.90 -0.38 0.50
CA THR A 212 12.44 -1.77 0.44
C THR A 212 12.35 -2.33 1.85
N THR A 213 11.31 -3.14 2.11
CA THR A 213 11.31 -3.98 3.32
C THR A 213 12.57 -4.84 3.32
N ALA A 214 13.30 -4.83 4.41
CA ALA A 214 14.45 -5.72 4.54
C ALA A 214 13.94 -7.17 4.45
N VAL A 215 14.35 -7.89 3.42
CA VAL A 215 14.08 -9.32 3.31
C VAL A 215 14.98 -10.02 4.31
N VAL A 216 14.37 -10.75 5.22
CA VAL A 216 15.08 -11.64 6.14
C VAL A 216 14.86 -13.05 5.63
N ASP A 217 15.90 -13.61 5.05
CA ASP A 217 15.86 -14.94 4.48
C ASP A 217 15.71 -16.00 5.59
N VAL A 218 15.10 -17.13 5.24
CA VAL A 218 15.06 -18.30 6.11
C VAL A 218 16.46 -18.88 6.23
N THR A 219 16.88 -19.23 7.43
CA THR A 219 18.17 -19.86 7.72
C THR A 219 18.03 -21.30 8.20
N GLY A 220 16.79 -21.77 8.43
CA GLY A 220 16.51 -23.12 8.85
C GLY A 220 15.05 -23.34 9.23
N VAL A 221 14.70 -24.60 9.44
CA VAL A 221 13.41 -25.03 9.97
C VAL A 221 13.63 -26.15 10.99
N SER A 222 12.80 -26.22 12.01
CA SER A 222 12.74 -27.35 12.91
C SER A 222 11.30 -27.86 13.02
N LEU A 223 11.13 -29.19 13.15
CA LEU A 223 9.84 -29.86 13.22
C LEU A 223 9.68 -30.56 14.56
N ALA A 224 8.60 -30.26 15.26
CA ALA A 224 8.30 -30.89 16.54
C ALA A 224 6.91 -31.55 16.53
N PRO A 225 6.81 -32.73 17.16
CA PRO A 225 7.85 -33.56 17.73
C PRO A 225 8.69 -34.27 16.66
N ALA A 226 9.95 -34.61 16.95
CA ALA A 226 10.84 -35.31 16.02
C ALA A 226 10.46 -36.81 15.79
N THR A 227 9.66 -37.39 16.70
CA THR A 227 9.13 -38.76 16.59
C THR A 227 7.70 -38.81 17.06
N VAL A 228 6.86 -39.60 16.39
CA VAL A 228 5.45 -39.84 16.74
C VAL A 228 5.16 -41.32 16.62
N SER A 229 4.44 -41.88 17.64
CA SER A 229 3.90 -43.23 17.59
C SER A 229 2.37 -43.16 17.65
N LEU A 230 1.69 -43.81 16.71
CA LEU A 230 0.23 -43.75 16.51
C LEU A 230 -0.33 -45.17 16.38
N ALA A 231 -1.55 -45.38 16.84
CA ALA A 231 -2.36 -46.52 16.40
C ALA A 231 -3.00 -46.21 15.02
N PRO A 232 -3.41 -47.23 14.24
CA PRO A 232 -4.13 -47.01 12.99
C PRO A 232 -5.33 -46.07 13.17
N THR A 233 -5.50 -45.12 12.25
CA THR A 233 -6.53 -44.06 12.26
C THR A 233 -6.31 -42.91 13.23
N GLU A 234 -5.34 -42.99 14.14
CA GLU A 234 -4.98 -41.85 15.00
C GLU A 234 -4.26 -40.75 14.22
N SER A 235 -4.26 -39.57 14.80
CA SER A 235 -3.56 -38.41 14.21
C SER A 235 -2.79 -37.63 15.25
N ALA A 236 -1.70 -36.99 14.80
CA ALA A 236 -0.86 -36.08 15.58
C ALA A 236 -0.61 -34.79 14.81
N GLN A 237 -0.43 -33.69 15.56
CA GLN A 237 -0.09 -32.38 14.98
C GLN A 237 1.42 -32.19 15.04
N LEU A 238 2.03 -31.91 13.90
CA LEU A 238 3.39 -31.43 13.81
C LEU A 238 3.41 -29.91 13.74
N VAL A 239 4.37 -29.31 14.43
CA VAL A 239 4.52 -27.86 14.51
C VAL A 239 5.89 -27.48 13.95
N PRO A 240 5.95 -26.78 12.81
CA PRO A 240 7.19 -26.29 12.25
C PRO A 240 7.59 -24.99 12.94
N THR A 241 8.88 -24.78 13.13
CA THR A 241 9.45 -23.50 13.56
C THR A 241 10.46 -23.05 12.54
N VAL A 242 10.15 -21.99 11.80
CA VAL A 242 11.03 -21.38 10.79
C VAL A 242 11.96 -20.39 11.46
N LEU A 243 13.23 -20.43 11.13
CA LEU A 243 14.27 -19.55 11.66
C LEU A 243 14.82 -18.62 10.57
N PRO A 244 15.16 -17.37 10.91
CA PRO A 244 14.91 -16.74 12.20
C PRO A 244 13.43 -16.42 12.39
N ALA A 245 13.01 -16.15 13.64
CA ALA A 245 11.60 -15.88 13.96
C ALA A 245 10.99 -14.66 13.23
N ASN A 246 11.83 -13.76 12.71
CA ASN A 246 11.45 -12.61 11.89
C ASN A 246 11.67 -12.84 10.39
N ALA A 247 11.85 -14.10 9.91
CA ALA A 247 11.93 -14.41 8.49
C ALA A 247 10.70 -13.87 7.74
N THR A 248 10.95 -13.33 6.53
CA THR A 248 9.94 -12.64 5.72
C THR A 248 8.93 -13.62 5.13
N ASP A 249 9.41 -14.78 4.65
CA ASP A 249 8.57 -15.89 4.17
C ASP A 249 8.72 -17.10 5.10
N LYS A 250 7.65 -17.49 5.76
CA LYS A 250 7.60 -18.66 6.67
C LYS A 250 6.75 -19.79 6.11
N CYS A 251 6.41 -19.74 4.83
CA CYS A 251 5.64 -20.78 4.20
C CYS A 251 6.42 -22.10 4.17
N VAL A 252 5.72 -23.18 4.53
CA VAL A 252 6.25 -24.53 4.52
C VAL A 252 5.32 -25.47 3.77
N SER A 253 5.90 -26.56 3.25
CA SER A 253 5.17 -27.69 2.67
C SER A 253 5.58 -28.98 3.38
N TYR A 254 4.70 -29.97 3.33
CA TYR A 254 4.94 -31.28 3.96
C TYR A 254 4.90 -32.39 2.92
N GLY A 255 5.68 -33.42 3.17
CA GLY A 255 5.68 -34.64 2.37
C GLY A 255 5.85 -35.89 3.27
N SER A 256 5.20 -36.97 2.88
CA SER A 256 5.39 -38.28 3.52
C SER A 256 6.23 -39.18 2.62
N SER A 257 7.19 -39.91 3.21
CA SER A 257 7.97 -40.90 2.48
C SER A 257 7.15 -42.14 2.09
N ASP A 258 6.05 -42.41 2.82
CA ASP A 258 5.14 -43.50 2.55
C ASP A 258 3.70 -43.13 2.98
N SER A 259 2.89 -42.73 2.01
CA SER A 259 1.50 -42.33 2.24
C SER A 259 0.56 -43.51 2.51
N LEU A 260 1.04 -44.75 2.32
CA LEU A 260 0.27 -45.95 2.69
C LEU A 260 0.41 -46.26 4.20
N VAL A 261 1.44 -45.75 4.84
CA VAL A 261 1.67 -45.88 6.29
C VAL A 261 1.15 -44.64 7.02
N ALA A 262 1.52 -43.43 6.57
CA ALA A 262 1.06 -42.18 7.17
C ALA A 262 0.93 -41.07 6.15
N THR A 263 -0.15 -40.31 6.20
CA THR A 263 -0.37 -39.10 5.40
C THR A 263 -0.16 -37.84 6.22
N VAL A 264 0.14 -36.71 5.57
CA VAL A 264 0.23 -35.39 6.20
C VAL A 264 -0.52 -34.37 5.34
N ASP A 265 -1.26 -33.47 5.96
CA ASP A 265 -1.94 -32.38 5.27
C ASP A 265 -1.12 -31.07 5.32
N GLU A 266 -1.63 -30.01 4.65
CA GLU A 266 -0.98 -28.70 4.58
C GLU A 266 -0.86 -28.01 5.95
N SER A 267 -1.64 -28.41 6.94
CA SER A 267 -1.57 -27.89 8.30
C SER A 267 -0.52 -28.61 9.17
N GLY A 268 0.12 -29.67 8.65
CA GLY A 268 1.06 -30.49 9.39
C GLY A 268 0.38 -31.55 10.27
N LYS A 269 -0.91 -31.84 10.04
CA LYS A 269 -1.60 -32.93 10.73
C LYS A 269 -1.26 -34.26 10.05
N VAL A 270 -0.60 -35.14 10.78
CA VAL A 270 -0.28 -36.50 10.38
C VAL A 270 -1.44 -37.43 10.74
N THR A 271 -1.83 -38.31 9.82
CA THR A 271 -2.85 -39.34 10.05
C THR A 271 -2.26 -40.71 9.73
N ALA A 272 -2.33 -41.62 10.68
CA ALA A 272 -1.90 -43.03 10.54
C ALA A 272 -2.87 -43.81 9.64
N VAL A 273 -2.33 -44.55 8.66
CA VAL A 273 -3.11 -45.32 7.67
C VAL A 273 -2.98 -46.83 7.94
N ALA A 274 -1.75 -47.33 7.98
CA ALA A 274 -1.48 -48.77 8.21
C ALA A 274 -0.19 -48.95 9.02
N ALA A 275 -0.03 -50.12 9.66
CA ALA A 275 1.16 -50.47 10.46
C ALA A 275 2.42 -50.35 9.62
N GLY A 276 3.45 -49.73 10.18
CA GLY A 276 4.73 -49.50 9.51
C GLY A 276 5.46 -48.27 10.03
N THR A 277 6.45 -47.80 9.25
CA THR A 277 7.19 -46.57 9.54
C THR A 277 7.19 -45.63 8.33
N ALA A 278 6.99 -44.34 8.57
CA ALA A 278 7.12 -43.32 7.55
C ALA A 278 7.88 -42.09 8.11
N THR A 279 8.52 -41.35 7.23
CA THR A 279 9.19 -40.09 7.56
C THR A 279 8.39 -38.93 6.97
N ILE A 280 7.94 -38.03 7.81
CA ILE A 280 7.33 -36.78 7.38
C ILE A 280 8.41 -35.73 7.28
N THR A 281 8.54 -35.10 6.11
CA THR A 281 9.50 -34.03 5.84
C THR A 281 8.75 -32.71 5.71
N VAL A 282 9.17 -31.69 6.46
CA VAL A 282 8.80 -30.29 6.21
C VAL A 282 9.85 -29.63 5.33
N THR A 283 9.42 -28.78 4.41
CA THR A 283 10.33 -28.01 3.53
C THR A 283 9.87 -26.57 3.50
N THR A 284 10.78 -25.61 3.72
CA THR A 284 10.48 -24.19 3.60
C THR A 284 10.43 -23.76 2.13
N THR A 285 9.54 -22.83 1.79
CA THR A 285 9.45 -22.24 0.44
C THR A 285 10.68 -21.40 0.13
N ASP A 286 11.11 -20.58 1.09
CA ASP A 286 12.35 -19.84 1.01
C ASP A 286 13.52 -20.70 1.50
N GLY A 287 14.58 -20.76 0.69
CA GLY A 287 15.82 -21.47 0.99
C GLY A 287 15.74 -23.00 0.98
N SER A 288 14.56 -23.60 0.80
CA SER A 288 14.35 -25.07 0.74
C SER A 288 14.99 -25.85 1.91
N PHE A 289 15.01 -25.27 3.10
CA PHE A 289 15.46 -25.95 4.32
C PHE A 289 14.46 -27.03 4.71
N THR A 290 14.97 -28.14 5.21
CA THR A 290 14.15 -29.31 5.58
C THR A 290 14.43 -29.78 7.00
N ASP A 291 13.39 -30.35 7.63
CA ASP A 291 13.51 -31.14 8.85
C ASP A 291 12.50 -32.28 8.81
N THR A 292 12.66 -33.29 9.66
CA THR A 292 11.90 -34.53 9.57
C THR A 292 11.33 -34.98 10.90
N CYS A 293 10.20 -35.70 10.83
CA CYS A 293 9.60 -36.43 11.93
C CYS A 293 9.48 -37.90 11.56
N ALA A 294 10.00 -38.80 12.38
CA ALA A 294 9.80 -40.24 12.23
C ALA A 294 8.45 -40.66 12.81
N VAL A 295 7.61 -41.26 11.99
CA VAL A 295 6.29 -41.77 12.39
C VAL A 295 6.29 -43.27 12.41
N THR A 296 5.88 -43.89 13.55
CA THR A 296 5.70 -45.32 13.70
C THR A 296 4.22 -45.59 13.92
N VAL A 297 3.61 -46.43 13.10
CA VAL A 297 2.25 -46.87 13.25
C VAL A 297 2.27 -48.32 13.77
N GLY A 298 1.70 -48.54 14.95
CA GLY A 298 1.59 -49.83 15.55
C GLY A 298 0.58 -50.75 14.82
N GLU A 299 0.60 -52.05 15.18
CA GLU A 299 -0.37 -53.04 14.68
C GLU A 299 -1.74 -52.84 15.36
#